data_e1b33ca5495bb66eb9377889c133f914
#
_entry.id   e1b33ca5495bb66eb9377889c133f914
#
_cell.length_a   1.000
_cell.length_b   1.000
_cell.length_c   1.000
_cell.angle_alpha   90.00
_cell.angle_beta   90.00
_cell.angle_gamma   90.00
#
_symmetry.space_group_name_H-M   'P 1'
#
loop_
_entity.id
_entity.type
_entity.pdbx_description
1 polymer ?
#
loop_
_entity_poly.entity_id
_entity_poly.type
_entity_poly.pdbx_seq_one_letter_code
_entity_poly.pdbx_strand_id
1 'polypeptide(L)'
;MVRRSPVSGDDPVPPVCESCPSRVFLLSPANTSARRGRLLLNKDSQFELAHRIRRQGAPLGEMFSFISSLYFRGKLAYAKAFGNSPPGMPPMLVLTTSRGLLSPETTITLNELIEMSGVPVDLGDSRYREPLVRDARGLADQLPPGSRIVLLGSIATGKYVDPLLEVFGPKLLFPEKFVGRGDMSRGGLMLRCAESGLELDYVPVASAIRRGTRPPKLSPLKARA
;
A
#
# COMPACT_ATOMS: atom_id res chain seq x y z
N MET A 1 -47.46 -22.25 -17.98
CA MET A 1 -46.83 -21.07 -18.57
C MET A 1 -46.54 -20.10 -17.43
N VAL A 2 -45.36 -20.22 -16.83
CA VAL A 2 -44.96 -19.43 -15.64
C VAL A 2 -43.99 -18.34 -16.11
N ARG A 3 -44.41 -17.10 -15.99
CA ARG A 3 -43.59 -15.93 -16.32
C ARG A 3 -42.54 -15.71 -15.20
N ARG A 4 -41.27 -15.77 -15.54
CA ARG A 4 -40.17 -15.33 -14.68
C ARG A 4 -39.99 -13.80 -14.90
N SER A 5 -40.11 -13.04 -13.81
CA SER A 5 -39.74 -11.63 -13.74
C SER A 5 -38.25 -11.50 -13.63
N PRO A 6 -37.60 -10.48 -14.26
CA PRO A 6 -36.17 -10.22 -14.09
C PRO A 6 -35.94 -9.54 -12.73
N VAL A 7 -34.98 -10.06 -11.98
CA VAL A 7 -34.45 -9.42 -10.75
C VAL A 7 -33.49 -8.32 -11.18
N SER A 8 -33.91 -7.07 -11.00
CA SER A 8 -33.04 -5.90 -11.10
C SER A 8 -32.20 -5.83 -9.81
N GLY A 9 -30.95 -6.18 -9.91
CA GLY A 9 -29.99 -6.01 -8.84
C GLY A 9 -29.27 -4.68 -8.98
N ASP A 10 -29.91 -3.58 -8.63
CA ASP A 10 -29.26 -2.31 -8.32
C ASP A 10 -29.04 -2.25 -6.81
N ASP A 11 -27.93 -2.82 -6.35
CA ASP A 11 -27.45 -2.52 -4.99
C ASP A 11 -27.01 -1.05 -4.96
N PRO A 12 -27.56 -0.24 -4.05
CA PRO A 12 -27.20 1.18 -3.96
C PRO A 12 -25.73 1.30 -3.53
N VAL A 13 -24.90 1.86 -4.41
CA VAL A 13 -23.56 2.33 -4.05
C VAL A 13 -23.73 3.29 -2.86
N PRO A 14 -23.05 3.06 -1.71
CA PRO A 14 -23.20 3.94 -0.56
C PRO A 14 -22.85 5.39 -0.95
N PRO A 15 -23.58 6.38 -0.46
CA PRO A 15 -23.36 7.76 -0.83
C PRO A 15 -21.95 8.20 -0.48
N VAL A 16 -21.20 8.65 -1.48
CA VAL A 16 -19.90 9.29 -1.29
C VAL A 16 -20.15 10.55 -0.46
N CYS A 17 -19.61 10.61 0.74
CA CYS A 17 -19.71 11.81 1.59
C CYS A 17 -18.94 12.94 0.90
N GLU A 18 -19.64 13.87 0.25
CA GLU A 18 -19.06 15.00 -0.49
C GLU A 18 -18.20 15.94 0.39
N SER A 19 -18.28 15.79 1.72
CA SER A 19 -17.52 16.59 2.68
C SER A 19 -16.20 15.96 3.14
N CYS A 20 -15.93 14.70 2.80
CA CYS A 20 -14.68 14.05 3.19
C CYS A 20 -13.56 14.40 2.20
N PRO A 21 -12.41 14.93 2.67
CA PRO A 21 -11.30 15.24 1.77
C PRO A 21 -10.84 13.97 1.06
N SER A 22 -10.69 14.07 -0.26
CA SER A 22 -10.19 12.96 -1.06
C SER A 22 -8.79 12.56 -0.62
N ARG A 23 -8.48 11.26 -0.72
CA ARG A 23 -7.19 10.74 -0.31
C ARG A 23 -6.70 9.59 -1.19
N VAL A 24 -5.39 9.54 -1.35
CA VAL A 24 -4.68 8.43 -2.01
C VAL A 24 -3.72 7.82 -1.01
N PHE A 25 -3.72 6.49 -0.94
CA PHE A 25 -2.78 5.76 -0.09
C PHE A 25 -1.49 5.42 -0.84
N LEU A 26 -0.34 5.68 -0.22
CA LEU A 26 0.97 5.22 -0.67
C LEU A 26 1.42 4.05 0.21
N LEU A 27 1.60 2.89 -0.40
CA LEU A 27 1.99 1.66 0.28
C LEU A 27 3.50 1.45 0.16
N SER A 28 4.23 1.42 1.28
CA SER A 28 5.66 1.12 1.24
C SER A 28 5.92 -0.28 0.67
N PRO A 29 7.08 -0.51 -0.01
CA PRO A 29 7.36 -1.76 -0.72
C PRO A 29 7.52 -2.95 0.24
N ALA A 30 7.43 -4.15 -0.32
CA ALA A 30 7.88 -5.36 0.36
C ALA A 30 9.40 -5.54 0.18
N ASN A 31 10.05 -6.15 1.17
CA ASN A 31 11.48 -6.46 1.09
C ASN A 31 11.70 -7.73 0.25
N THR A 32 12.04 -7.55 -1.03
CA THR A 32 12.31 -8.64 -1.98
C THR A 32 13.56 -9.47 -1.60
N SER A 33 14.51 -8.91 -0.85
CA SER A 33 15.69 -9.62 -0.34
C SER A 33 15.39 -10.51 0.87
N ALA A 34 14.19 -10.42 1.46
CA ALA A 34 13.77 -11.30 2.54
C ALA A 34 13.55 -12.75 2.06
N ARG A 35 13.46 -13.70 3.01
CA ARG A 35 13.33 -15.13 2.71
C ARG A 35 12.26 -15.45 1.64
N ARG A 36 11.07 -14.90 1.77
CA ARG A 36 9.97 -15.14 0.82
C ARG A 36 10.20 -14.49 -0.55
N GLY A 37 10.85 -13.32 -0.59
CA GLY A 37 11.26 -12.70 -1.85
C GLY A 37 12.25 -13.60 -2.60
N ARG A 38 13.27 -14.11 -1.90
CA ARG A 38 14.22 -15.08 -2.49
C ARG A 38 13.55 -16.36 -2.98
N LEU A 39 12.53 -16.88 -2.27
CA LEU A 39 11.76 -18.02 -2.76
C LEU A 39 11.02 -17.71 -4.07
N LEU A 40 10.46 -16.51 -4.20
CA LEU A 40 9.77 -16.10 -5.41
C LEU A 40 10.72 -15.91 -6.61
N LEU A 41 11.95 -15.44 -6.34
CA LEU A 41 13.00 -15.24 -7.33
C LEU A 41 13.73 -16.53 -7.73
N ASN A 42 13.61 -17.62 -6.93
CA ASN A 42 14.28 -18.87 -7.19
C ASN A 42 13.61 -19.60 -8.37
N LYS A 43 14.41 -19.97 -9.37
CA LYS A 43 13.99 -20.70 -10.59
C LYS A 43 13.37 -22.07 -10.27
N ASP A 44 13.82 -22.72 -9.19
CA ASP A 44 13.42 -24.07 -8.82
C ASP A 44 12.17 -24.12 -7.93
N SER A 45 11.64 -22.97 -7.56
CA SER A 45 10.42 -22.90 -6.77
C SER A 45 9.21 -23.46 -7.53
N GLN A 46 8.48 -24.41 -6.91
CA GLN A 46 7.41 -25.19 -7.56
C GLN A 46 5.99 -24.77 -7.14
N PHE A 47 5.82 -23.71 -6.33
CA PHE A 47 4.49 -23.23 -5.94
C PHE A 47 3.83 -22.37 -7.05
N GLU A 48 2.51 -22.32 -7.04
CA GLU A 48 1.69 -21.72 -8.11
C GLU A 48 2.11 -20.29 -8.50
N LEU A 49 2.30 -19.40 -7.52
CA LEU A 49 2.69 -18.03 -7.80
C LEU A 49 4.06 -17.94 -8.50
N ALA A 50 5.02 -18.81 -8.14
CA ALA A 50 6.32 -18.87 -8.79
C ALA A 50 6.22 -19.36 -10.25
N HIS A 51 5.32 -20.31 -10.54
CA HIS A 51 5.05 -20.75 -11.91
C HIS A 51 4.38 -19.64 -12.71
N ARG A 52 3.41 -18.96 -12.13
CA ARG A 52 2.65 -17.92 -12.82
C ARG A 52 3.53 -16.71 -13.15
N ILE A 53 4.36 -16.23 -12.23
CA ILE A 53 5.24 -15.08 -12.47
C ILE A 53 6.26 -15.36 -13.59
N ARG A 54 6.73 -16.61 -13.73
CA ARG A 54 7.64 -17.02 -14.79
C ARG A 54 6.97 -17.07 -16.17
N ARG A 55 5.69 -17.41 -16.23
CA ARG A 55 4.96 -17.59 -17.50
C ARG A 55 4.34 -16.29 -18.03
N GLN A 56 3.65 -15.55 -17.16
CA GLN A 56 2.80 -14.44 -17.59
C GLN A 56 2.85 -13.24 -16.64
N GLY A 57 3.66 -13.30 -15.59
CA GLY A 57 3.64 -12.30 -14.53
C GLY A 57 2.52 -12.52 -13.51
N ALA A 58 2.48 -11.65 -12.51
CA ALA A 58 1.42 -11.62 -11.50
C ALA A 58 1.23 -10.17 -11.00
N PRO A 59 0.05 -9.84 -10.41
CA PRO A 59 -0.17 -8.52 -9.82
C PRO A 59 0.84 -8.19 -8.73
N LEU A 60 1.38 -6.96 -8.74
CA LEU A 60 2.34 -6.47 -7.75
C LEU A 60 1.83 -6.65 -6.32
N GLY A 61 0.55 -6.33 -6.10
CA GLY A 61 -0.10 -6.48 -4.78
C GLY A 61 -0.11 -7.90 -4.27
N GLU A 62 -0.31 -8.89 -5.15
CA GLU A 62 -0.27 -10.31 -4.78
C GLU A 62 1.16 -10.75 -4.43
N MET A 63 2.15 -10.39 -5.25
CA MET A 63 3.55 -10.71 -4.99
C MET A 63 4.04 -10.10 -3.67
N PHE A 64 3.73 -8.83 -3.44
CA PHE A 64 4.12 -8.17 -2.19
C PHE A 64 3.36 -8.70 -0.97
N SER A 65 2.12 -9.18 -1.16
CA SER A 65 1.37 -9.91 -0.13
C SER A 65 1.99 -11.26 0.19
N PHE A 66 2.52 -11.96 -0.79
CA PHE A 66 3.29 -13.19 -0.57
C PHE A 66 4.58 -12.90 0.20
N ILE A 67 5.34 -11.86 -0.20
CA ILE A 67 6.64 -11.51 0.39
C ILE A 67 6.48 -11.01 1.83
N SER A 68 5.64 -10.02 2.08
CA SER A 68 5.46 -9.36 3.39
C SER A 68 4.24 -9.85 4.17
N SER A 69 3.54 -10.86 3.67
CA SER A 69 2.44 -11.54 4.36
C SER A 69 1.42 -10.58 5.00
N LEU A 70 1.23 -10.68 6.32
CA LEU A 70 0.23 -9.93 7.08
C LEU A 70 0.34 -8.41 6.89
N TYR A 71 1.55 -7.87 6.81
CA TYR A 71 1.75 -6.43 6.72
C TYR A 71 1.25 -5.87 5.38
N PHE A 72 1.64 -6.49 4.26
CA PHE A 72 1.22 -5.98 2.96
C PHE A 72 -0.27 -6.25 2.68
N ARG A 73 -0.79 -7.40 3.08
CA ARG A 73 -2.24 -7.68 3.03
C ARG A 73 -3.05 -6.67 3.84
N GLY A 74 -2.54 -6.29 5.02
CA GLY A 74 -3.15 -5.24 5.83
C GLY A 74 -3.21 -3.90 5.12
N LYS A 75 -2.12 -3.48 4.45
CA LYS A 75 -2.08 -2.24 3.66
C LYS A 75 -3.12 -2.26 2.54
N LEU A 76 -3.19 -3.33 1.76
CA LEU A 76 -4.15 -3.47 0.67
C LEU A 76 -5.60 -3.44 1.17
N ALA A 77 -5.91 -4.23 2.19
CA ALA A 77 -7.25 -4.28 2.76
C ALA A 77 -7.67 -2.92 3.32
N TYR A 78 -6.77 -2.25 4.03
CA TYR A 78 -7.02 -0.93 4.61
C TYR A 78 -7.23 0.14 3.53
N ALA A 79 -6.34 0.19 2.54
CA ALA A 79 -6.44 1.16 1.46
C ALA A 79 -7.69 0.92 0.58
N LYS A 80 -8.12 -0.34 0.43
CA LYS A 80 -9.39 -0.69 -0.23
C LYS A 80 -10.61 -0.20 0.57
N ALA A 81 -10.59 -0.39 1.89
CA ALA A 81 -11.73 -0.03 2.75
C ALA A 81 -11.91 1.48 2.91
N PHE A 82 -10.81 2.24 2.91
CA PHE A 82 -10.83 3.67 3.24
C PHE A 82 -10.34 4.59 2.12
N GLY A 83 -10.02 4.05 0.94
CA GLY A 83 -9.63 4.81 -0.24
C GLY A 83 -10.80 5.67 -0.73
N ASN A 84 -10.55 6.98 -0.86
CA ASN A 84 -11.50 7.96 -1.39
C ASN A 84 -10.75 8.89 -2.35
N SER A 85 -10.29 8.34 -3.48
CA SER A 85 -9.55 9.10 -4.48
C SER A 85 -10.46 9.96 -5.34
N PRO A 86 -9.93 11.06 -5.90
CA PRO A 86 -10.64 11.82 -6.92
C PRO A 86 -11.02 10.93 -8.12
N PRO A 87 -12.07 11.26 -8.87
CA PRO A 87 -12.44 10.53 -10.08
C PRO A 87 -11.26 10.42 -11.06
N GLY A 88 -11.04 9.23 -11.61
CA GLY A 88 -9.94 8.94 -12.53
C GLY A 88 -8.58 8.67 -11.86
N MET A 89 -8.48 8.80 -10.56
CA MET A 89 -7.25 8.50 -9.81
C MET A 89 -7.36 7.18 -9.03
N PRO A 90 -6.26 6.39 -8.95
CA PRO A 90 -6.28 5.17 -8.15
C PRO A 90 -6.36 5.51 -6.64
N PRO A 91 -7.13 4.73 -5.85
CA PRO A 91 -7.24 4.95 -4.42
C PRO A 91 -5.95 4.61 -3.65
N MET A 92 -5.06 3.86 -4.28
CA MET A 92 -3.78 3.48 -3.72
C MET A 92 -2.72 3.25 -4.79
N LEU A 93 -1.46 3.53 -4.43
CA LEU A 93 -0.27 3.22 -5.23
C LEU A 93 0.79 2.56 -4.34
N VAL A 94 1.58 1.69 -4.92
CA VAL A 94 2.66 0.96 -4.26
C VAL A 94 3.99 1.58 -4.65
N LEU A 95 4.81 1.92 -3.65
CA LEU A 95 6.19 2.30 -3.90
C LEU A 95 6.99 1.08 -4.35
N THR A 96 7.80 1.27 -5.37
CA THR A 96 8.72 0.24 -5.89
C THR A 96 10.16 0.73 -5.78
N THR A 97 11.11 -0.17 -5.96
CA THR A 97 12.53 0.16 -5.84
C THR A 97 13.16 0.72 -7.12
N SER A 98 12.54 0.50 -8.30
CA SER A 98 13.08 0.99 -9.58
C SER A 98 12.03 1.57 -10.53
N ARG A 99 10.73 1.43 -10.20
CA ARG A 99 9.63 1.79 -11.12
C ARG A 99 8.67 2.83 -10.51
N GLY A 100 9.14 3.59 -9.54
CA GLY A 100 8.34 4.66 -8.90
C GLY A 100 7.09 4.14 -8.21
N LEU A 101 5.94 4.72 -8.55
CA LEU A 101 4.63 4.40 -7.99
C LEU A 101 3.80 3.59 -8.98
N LEU A 102 3.42 2.38 -8.60
CA LEU A 102 2.61 1.49 -9.45
C LEU A 102 1.28 1.13 -8.77
N SER A 103 0.25 0.86 -9.58
CA SER A 103 -0.97 0.23 -9.08
C SER A 103 -0.65 -1.17 -8.52
N PRO A 104 -1.29 -1.61 -7.43
CA PRO A 104 -1.17 -2.98 -6.96
C PRO A 104 -1.64 -4.02 -7.97
N GLU A 105 -2.47 -3.63 -8.94
CA GLU A 105 -2.98 -4.49 -10.01
C GLU A 105 -2.01 -4.59 -11.21
N THR A 106 -0.93 -3.78 -11.23
CA THR A 106 0.07 -3.85 -12.29
C THR A 106 0.70 -5.23 -12.33
N THR A 107 0.62 -5.89 -13.48
CA THR A 107 1.28 -7.17 -13.71
C THR A 107 2.78 -6.97 -13.81
N ILE A 108 3.53 -7.70 -12.99
CA ILE A 108 5.00 -7.69 -12.94
C ILE A 108 5.50 -9.09 -13.33
N THR A 109 6.42 -9.14 -14.26
CA THR A 109 7.11 -10.37 -14.69
C THR A 109 8.25 -10.74 -13.74
N LEU A 110 8.78 -11.95 -13.86
CA LEU A 110 9.96 -12.35 -13.09
C LEU A 110 11.17 -11.44 -13.34
N ASN A 111 11.42 -11.04 -14.60
CA ASN A 111 12.55 -10.18 -14.94
C ASN A 111 12.40 -8.79 -14.28
N GLU A 112 11.22 -8.22 -14.28
CA GLU A 112 10.94 -6.96 -13.61
C GLU A 112 11.08 -7.06 -12.09
N LEU A 113 10.67 -8.18 -11.49
CA LEU A 113 10.89 -8.42 -10.06
C LEU A 113 12.38 -8.57 -9.72
N ILE A 114 13.17 -9.23 -10.59
CA ILE A 114 14.63 -9.33 -10.46
C ILE A 114 15.25 -7.93 -10.52
N GLU A 115 14.89 -7.11 -11.51
CA GLU A 115 15.32 -5.73 -11.62
C GLU A 115 15.04 -4.94 -10.34
N MET A 116 13.79 -4.95 -9.87
CA MET A 116 13.40 -4.28 -8.63
C MET A 116 14.18 -4.80 -7.41
N SER A 117 14.51 -6.10 -7.36
CA SER A 117 15.28 -6.68 -6.25
C SER A 117 16.74 -6.26 -6.24
N GLY A 118 17.29 -5.87 -7.38
CA GLY A 118 18.66 -5.39 -7.57
C GLY A 118 18.87 -3.91 -7.24
N VAL A 119 17.79 -3.14 -6.99
CA VAL A 119 17.88 -1.73 -6.65
C VAL A 119 17.60 -1.53 -5.16
N PRO A 120 18.56 -1.02 -4.39
CA PRO A 120 18.35 -0.74 -2.97
C PRO A 120 17.39 0.44 -2.76
N VAL A 121 16.66 0.41 -1.65
CA VAL A 121 15.89 1.59 -1.19
C VAL A 121 16.88 2.57 -0.54
N ASP A 122 17.53 3.36 -1.37
CA ASP A 122 18.57 4.32 -0.99
C ASP A 122 18.42 5.61 -1.82
N LEU A 123 18.41 6.75 -1.16
CA LEU A 123 18.28 8.07 -1.81
C LEU A 123 19.48 8.46 -2.66
N GLY A 124 20.64 7.86 -2.41
CA GLY A 124 21.85 8.00 -3.24
C GLY A 124 21.78 7.25 -4.56
N ASP A 125 20.85 6.28 -4.71
CA ASP A 125 20.67 5.53 -5.94
C ASP A 125 19.62 6.21 -6.83
N SER A 126 20.05 6.75 -7.97
CA SER A 126 19.16 7.45 -8.91
C SER A 126 18.08 6.53 -9.49
N ARG A 127 18.37 5.23 -9.66
CA ARG A 127 17.42 4.22 -10.16
C ARG A 127 16.20 4.07 -9.24
N TYR A 128 16.38 4.35 -7.94
CA TYR A 128 15.31 4.39 -6.96
C TYR A 128 14.67 5.77 -6.86
N ARG A 129 15.52 6.81 -6.66
CA ARG A 129 15.05 8.16 -6.31
C ARG A 129 14.31 8.83 -7.46
N GLU A 130 14.85 8.77 -8.69
CA GLU A 130 14.28 9.51 -9.82
C GLU A 130 12.87 9.04 -10.21
N PRO A 131 12.58 7.74 -10.40
CA PRO A 131 11.22 7.30 -10.69
C PRO A 131 10.24 7.63 -9.57
N LEU A 132 10.65 7.51 -8.31
CA LEU A 132 9.80 7.84 -7.16
C LEU A 132 9.41 9.32 -7.16
N VAL A 133 10.38 10.21 -7.33
CA VAL A 133 10.13 11.67 -7.30
C VAL A 133 9.33 12.11 -8.52
N ARG A 134 9.64 11.58 -9.71
CA ARG A 134 8.87 11.85 -10.93
C ARG A 134 7.39 11.51 -10.74
N ASP A 135 7.10 10.29 -10.28
CA ASP A 135 5.71 9.83 -10.15
C ASP A 135 4.99 10.52 -8.99
N ALA A 136 5.70 10.82 -7.90
CA ALA A 136 5.14 11.59 -6.79
C ALA A 136 4.76 13.01 -7.23
N ARG A 137 5.58 13.68 -8.05
CA ARG A 137 5.25 15.00 -8.63
C ARG A 137 4.05 14.90 -9.57
N GLY A 138 4.05 13.94 -10.51
CA GLY A 138 2.92 13.72 -11.39
C GLY A 138 1.60 13.44 -10.64
N LEU A 139 1.67 12.73 -9.51
CA LEU A 139 0.52 12.55 -8.64
C LEU A 139 0.11 13.88 -7.96
N ALA A 140 1.07 14.66 -7.45
CA ALA A 140 0.80 15.93 -6.78
C ALA A 140 0.11 16.94 -7.71
N ASP A 141 0.54 17.00 -8.98
CA ASP A 141 -0.01 17.89 -10.00
C ASP A 141 -1.47 17.58 -10.37
N GLN A 142 -1.86 16.31 -10.23
CA GLN A 142 -3.21 15.83 -10.53
C GLN A 142 -4.18 15.93 -9.34
N LEU A 143 -3.67 16.14 -8.13
CA LEU A 143 -4.50 16.13 -6.91
C LEU A 143 -5.28 17.44 -6.76
N PRO A 144 -6.63 17.37 -6.65
CA PRO A 144 -7.43 18.53 -6.31
C PRO A 144 -7.01 19.21 -5.01
N PRO A 145 -7.27 20.51 -4.85
CA PRO A 145 -7.08 21.19 -3.57
C PRO A 145 -7.78 20.47 -2.42
N GLY A 146 -7.12 20.40 -1.25
CA GLY A 146 -7.66 19.71 -0.08
C GLY A 146 -7.43 18.18 -0.06
N SER A 147 -6.97 17.57 -1.15
CA SER A 147 -6.63 16.15 -1.18
C SER A 147 -5.47 15.81 -0.23
N ARG A 148 -5.46 14.59 0.29
CA ARG A 148 -4.46 14.09 1.24
C ARG A 148 -3.75 12.85 0.68
N ILE A 149 -2.49 12.70 1.03
CA ILE A 149 -1.70 11.50 0.75
C ILE A 149 -1.41 10.81 2.06
N VAL A 150 -1.77 9.54 2.17
CA VAL A 150 -1.55 8.75 3.40
C VAL A 150 -0.51 7.67 3.15
N LEU A 151 0.62 7.77 3.83
CA LEU A 151 1.71 6.78 3.76
C LEU A 151 1.44 5.60 4.69
N LEU A 152 1.19 4.43 4.14
CA LEU A 152 1.12 3.16 4.87
C LEU A 152 2.49 2.49 4.86
N GLY A 153 3.37 2.95 5.74
CA GLY A 153 4.76 2.50 5.81
C GLY A 153 5.41 2.81 7.14
N SER A 154 6.73 2.61 7.25
CA SER A 154 7.50 3.08 8.39
C SER A 154 8.05 4.46 8.09
N ILE A 155 7.92 5.39 9.01
CA ILE A 155 8.54 6.72 8.92
C ILE A 155 9.86 6.82 9.72
N ALA A 156 10.33 5.70 10.27
CA ALA A 156 11.52 5.67 11.14
C ALA A 156 12.83 6.04 10.42
N THR A 157 12.85 5.92 9.08
CA THR A 157 14.00 6.29 8.23
C THR A 157 13.53 7.20 7.09
N GLY A 158 14.44 8.07 6.60
CA GLY A 158 14.15 9.00 5.49
C GLY A 158 14.03 8.36 4.11
N LYS A 159 14.31 7.06 3.96
CA LYS A 159 14.49 6.39 2.66
C LYS A 159 13.45 6.68 1.58
N TYR A 160 12.17 6.79 1.93
CA TYR A 160 11.08 7.23 1.05
C TYR A 160 10.28 8.38 1.65
N VAL A 161 10.43 8.63 2.94
CA VAL A 161 9.72 9.71 3.64
C VAL A 161 10.22 11.07 3.17
N ASP A 162 11.54 11.27 3.08
CA ASP A 162 12.11 12.56 2.77
C ASP A 162 11.76 13.02 1.34
N PRO A 163 11.91 12.21 0.26
CA PRO A 163 11.48 12.63 -1.08
C PRO A 163 9.96 12.83 -1.19
N LEU A 164 9.15 12.06 -0.46
CA LEU A 164 7.72 12.27 -0.44
C LEU A 164 7.33 13.56 0.29
N LEU A 165 8.04 13.91 1.37
CA LEU A 165 7.85 15.19 2.06
C LEU A 165 8.25 16.39 1.20
N GLU A 166 9.34 16.30 0.43
CA GLU A 166 9.74 17.33 -0.53
C GLU A 166 8.62 17.64 -1.53
N VAL A 167 7.86 16.63 -1.95
CA VAL A 167 6.80 16.77 -2.96
C VAL A 167 5.45 17.15 -2.34
N PHE A 168 5.02 16.46 -1.30
CA PHE A 168 3.66 16.61 -0.77
C PHE A 168 3.56 17.56 0.43
N GLY A 169 4.68 17.85 1.10
CA GLY A 169 4.71 18.73 2.25
C GLY A 169 3.72 18.32 3.35
N PRO A 170 2.89 19.25 3.83
CA PRO A 170 1.90 19.00 4.90
C PRO A 170 0.74 18.10 4.48
N LYS A 171 0.55 17.86 3.18
CA LYS A 171 -0.47 16.93 2.67
C LYS A 171 -0.08 15.45 2.89
N LEU A 172 1.21 15.16 3.18
CA LEU A 172 1.67 13.80 3.49
C LEU A 172 1.32 13.45 4.92
N LEU A 173 0.42 12.53 5.09
CA LEU A 173 -0.09 12.04 6.37
C LEU A 173 0.41 10.63 6.67
N PHE A 174 0.30 10.25 7.92
CA PHE A 174 0.73 8.95 8.44
C PHE A 174 -0.18 8.51 9.59
N PRO A 175 -0.54 7.22 9.71
CA PRO A 175 -1.34 6.76 10.83
C PRO A 175 -0.57 6.87 12.16
N GLU A 176 -1.03 7.71 13.07
CA GLU A 176 -0.35 7.97 14.34
C GLU A 176 -0.10 6.68 15.14
N LYS A 177 -1.10 5.78 15.16
CA LYS A 177 -1.02 4.50 15.86
C LYS A 177 0.04 3.52 15.31
N PHE A 178 0.76 3.86 14.22
CA PHE A 178 1.87 3.05 13.73
C PHE A 178 3.19 3.29 14.47
N VAL A 179 3.31 4.41 15.19
CA VAL A 179 4.50 4.76 15.96
C VAL A 179 4.83 3.66 16.97
N GLY A 180 6.08 3.21 17.03
CA GLY A 180 6.53 2.14 17.92
C GLY A 180 6.07 0.72 17.55
N ARG A 181 5.16 0.54 16.59
CA ARG A 181 4.69 -0.79 16.16
C ARG A 181 5.59 -1.39 15.08
N GLY A 182 5.90 -2.68 15.19
CA GLY A 182 6.51 -3.46 14.11
C GLY A 182 5.49 -3.86 13.04
N ASP A 183 6.00 -4.33 11.90
CA ASP A 183 5.22 -4.61 10.68
C ASP A 183 4.05 -5.58 10.91
N MET A 184 4.25 -6.66 11.67
CA MET A 184 3.17 -7.61 11.98
C MET A 184 2.04 -6.96 12.78
N SER A 185 2.38 -6.07 13.73
CA SER A 185 1.40 -5.36 14.56
C SER A 185 0.65 -4.31 13.73
N ARG A 186 1.34 -3.60 12.83
CA ARG A 186 0.71 -2.66 11.90
C ARG A 186 -0.24 -3.38 10.94
N GLY A 187 0.19 -4.51 10.38
CA GLY A 187 -0.64 -5.34 9.51
C GLY A 187 -1.91 -5.84 10.19
N GLY A 188 -1.78 -6.37 11.41
CA GLY A 188 -2.93 -6.80 12.21
C GLY A 188 -3.87 -5.66 12.59
N LEU A 189 -3.34 -4.46 12.87
CA LEU A 189 -4.14 -3.27 13.15
C LEU A 189 -4.96 -2.85 11.92
N MET A 190 -4.32 -2.75 10.76
CA MET A 190 -4.99 -2.37 9.51
C MET A 190 -6.10 -3.34 9.11
N LEU A 191 -5.87 -4.65 9.25
CA LEU A 191 -6.92 -5.65 8.96
C LEU A 191 -8.13 -5.49 9.87
N ARG A 192 -7.92 -5.23 11.16
CA ARG A 192 -9.02 -4.98 12.10
C ARG A 192 -9.81 -3.71 11.76
N CYS A 193 -9.08 -2.65 11.39
CA CYS A 193 -9.73 -1.41 10.96
C CYS A 193 -10.58 -1.65 9.70
N ALA A 194 -10.05 -2.35 8.70
CA ALA A 194 -10.77 -2.68 7.49
C ALA A 194 -12.01 -3.56 7.77
N GLU A 195 -11.91 -4.51 8.71
CA GLU A 195 -13.01 -5.39 9.12
C GLU A 195 -14.08 -4.67 9.93
N SER A 196 -13.68 -3.75 10.81
CA SER A 196 -14.62 -3.01 11.67
C SER A 196 -15.18 -1.74 11.02
N GLY A 197 -14.66 -1.29 9.88
CA GLY A 197 -15.01 0.00 9.27
C GLY A 197 -14.51 1.22 10.04
N LEU A 198 -13.62 1.03 11.04
CA LEU A 198 -13.09 2.12 11.86
C LEU A 198 -11.72 2.56 11.32
N GLU A 199 -11.68 3.75 10.75
CA GLU A 199 -10.47 4.34 10.20
C GLU A 199 -9.51 4.81 11.30
N LEU A 200 -8.20 4.82 10.99
CA LEU A 200 -7.16 5.34 11.89
C LEU A 200 -7.06 6.87 11.78
N ASP A 201 -6.65 7.50 12.87
CA ASP A 201 -6.29 8.91 12.87
C ASP A 201 -4.96 9.12 12.15
N TYR A 202 -4.87 10.21 11.38
CA TYR A 202 -3.68 10.58 10.62
C TYR A 202 -3.10 11.90 11.12
N VAL A 203 -1.77 11.94 11.18
CA VAL A 203 -1.00 13.14 11.51
C VAL A 203 -0.06 13.50 10.36
N PRO A 204 0.29 14.78 10.17
CA PRO A 204 1.29 15.16 9.18
C PRO A 204 2.64 14.49 9.47
N VAL A 205 3.25 13.90 8.45
CA VAL A 205 4.57 13.22 8.59
C VAL A 205 5.64 14.21 9.06
N ALA A 206 5.55 15.48 8.65
CA ALA A 206 6.50 16.52 9.03
C ALA A 206 6.61 16.74 10.55
N SER A 207 5.49 16.58 11.28
CA SER A 207 5.42 16.75 12.74
C SER A 207 5.31 15.42 13.49
N ALA A 208 5.28 14.28 12.80
CA ALA A 208 5.10 12.98 13.44
C ALA A 208 6.35 12.52 14.20
N ILE A 209 6.14 11.87 15.33
CA ILE A 209 7.20 11.19 16.07
C ILE A 209 7.70 10.01 15.24
N ARG A 210 8.91 10.10 14.70
CA ARG A 210 9.48 9.05 13.82
C ARG A 210 9.80 7.76 14.57
N ARG A 211 10.15 7.85 15.86
CA ARG A 211 10.46 6.70 16.74
C ARG A 211 9.76 6.88 18.08
N GLY A 212 9.02 5.89 18.51
CA GLY A 212 8.32 5.90 19.80
C GLY A 212 8.47 4.57 20.54
N THR A 213 8.03 4.54 21.78
CA THR A 213 7.97 3.33 22.60
C THR A 213 7.02 2.31 21.98
N ARG A 214 7.30 1.03 22.17
CA ARG A 214 6.45 -0.05 21.67
C ARG A 214 5.12 -0.06 22.42
N PRO A 215 3.98 0.17 21.75
CA PRO A 215 2.68 0.11 22.41
C PRO A 215 2.31 -1.35 22.77
N PRO A 216 1.31 -1.56 23.64
CA PRO A 216 0.82 -2.87 24.01
C PRO A 216 0.46 -3.73 22.80
N LYS A 217 0.58 -5.06 22.96
CA LYS A 217 0.15 -6.01 21.92
C LYS A 217 -1.34 -5.85 21.67
N LEU A 218 -1.72 -6.00 20.40
CA LEU A 218 -3.15 -6.05 20.05
C LEU A 218 -3.77 -7.31 20.68
N SER A 219 -4.95 -7.16 21.29
CA SER A 219 -5.71 -8.31 21.80
C SER A 219 -5.99 -9.31 20.66
N PRO A 220 -6.06 -10.63 20.92
CA PRO A 220 -6.49 -11.59 19.89
C PRO A 220 -7.85 -11.20 19.31
N LEU A 221 -8.03 -11.44 18.00
CA LEU A 221 -9.36 -11.37 17.39
C LEU A 221 -10.21 -12.48 18.03
N LYS A 222 -11.38 -12.11 18.58
CA LYS A 222 -12.36 -13.14 18.97
C LYS A 222 -12.79 -13.85 17.68
N ALA A 223 -12.70 -15.18 17.66
CA ALA A 223 -13.32 -15.94 16.58
C ALA A 223 -14.80 -15.56 16.50
N ARG A 224 -15.29 -15.23 15.31
CA ARG A 224 -16.73 -15.13 15.10
C ARG A 224 -17.28 -16.52 15.30
N ALA A 225 -18.19 -16.66 16.28
CA ALA A 225 -18.99 -17.87 16.50
C ALA A 225 -19.91 -18.06 15.31
#